data_1c58374d94af40720741f490177f56bf
#
_entry.id   1c58374d94af40720741f490177f56bf
#
_cell.length_a   1.000
_cell.length_b   1.000
_cell.length_c   1.000
_cell.angle_alpha   90.00
_cell.angle_beta   90.00
_cell.angle_gamma   90.00
#
_symmetry.space_group_name_H-M   'P 1'
#
loop_
_entity.id
_entity.type
_entity.pdbx_description
1 polymer ?
#
loop_
_entity_poly.entity_id
_entity_poly.type
_entity_poly.pdbx_seq_one_letter_code
_entity_poly.pdbx_strand_id
1 'polypeptide(L)'
;MPSKIAVIIPVYNTGKKKLTKCIYSVLAQTYRQFILILVDDGSTDDSGAICESFAQKDPRVLAIHQINKGCVEARKTGIFSDAAQTAKYIAFCDSDDTLPRDALEKLVTAAEKEQADCVCGNMRRVYRKITIPSRFQSPCLSVDGPRVYPNAEILSEVYVSCFGVSDYPVNLWGKLYQTELITRASDFPPIVEFMGEDLSVALRVLPETRRLVIIPDVVYNYRIGGGTSKFMPHMLDDFLSLYRQKKELAQRHPMPQNVEYLMAVEMKNIVLSWLEMCALSGKYDNDALREEIKRVCGILEIEEAVRQRDFVEKEPTGIRKAIQETDVEFIDNALLERIAAGKYRRLIKKLLK
;
A
#
# COMPACT_ATOMS: atom_id res chain seq x y z
N MET A 1 -14.25 28.62 8.99
CA MET A 1 -14.74 27.40 9.70
C MET A 1 -13.63 26.34 9.63
N PRO A 2 -13.46 25.49 10.64
CA PRO A 2 -12.47 24.43 10.57
C PRO A 2 -12.81 23.46 9.43
N SER A 3 -11.78 22.94 8.75
CA SER A 3 -11.93 22.09 7.56
C SER A 3 -12.48 20.72 7.90
N LYS A 4 -13.52 20.25 7.22
CA LYS A 4 -14.10 18.92 7.43
C LYS A 4 -13.21 17.84 6.82
N ILE A 5 -13.01 16.73 7.56
CA ILE A 5 -12.28 15.55 7.11
C ILE A 5 -13.26 14.38 6.95
N ALA A 6 -13.19 13.65 5.85
CA ALA A 6 -13.82 12.33 5.72
C ALA A 6 -12.78 11.26 6.03
N VAL A 7 -13.04 10.41 7.03
CA VAL A 7 -12.22 9.23 7.35
C VAL A 7 -12.91 8.01 6.80
N ILE A 8 -12.28 7.32 5.84
CA ILE A 8 -12.85 6.16 5.15
C ILE A 8 -12.21 4.88 5.68
N ILE A 9 -13.04 3.94 6.11
CA ILE A 9 -12.63 2.62 6.59
C ILE A 9 -13.32 1.54 5.74
N PRO A 10 -12.59 0.83 4.86
CA PRO A 10 -13.11 -0.37 4.22
C PRO A 10 -13.20 -1.51 5.24
N VAL A 11 -14.32 -2.20 5.29
CA VAL A 11 -14.59 -3.25 6.27
C VAL A 11 -14.99 -4.53 5.56
N TYR A 12 -14.28 -5.63 5.82
CA TYR A 12 -14.65 -6.98 5.38
C TYR A 12 -14.17 -8.02 6.37
N ASN A 13 -15.10 -8.72 7.03
CA ASN A 13 -14.81 -9.81 7.97
C ASN A 13 -13.69 -9.49 8.99
N THR A 14 -13.72 -8.27 9.55
CA THR A 14 -12.63 -7.76 10.42
C THR A 14 -12.68 -8.36 11.82
N GLY A 15 -13.87 -8.78 12.25
CA GLY A 15 -14.14 -9.27 13.59
C GLY A 15 -14.34 -8.17 14.63
N LYS A 16 -15.30 -8.40 15.53
CA LYS A 16 -15.82 -7.42 16.51
C LYS A 16 -14.74 -6.63 17.25
N LYS A 17 -13.74 -7.33 17.83
CA LYS A 17 -12.74 -6.68 18.70
C LYS A 17 -11.86 -5.69 17.97
N LYS A 18 -11.44 -6.02 16.75
CA LYS A 18 -10.56 -5.17 15.94
C LYS A 18 -11.33 -3.97 15.43
N LEU A 19 -12.46 -4.22 14.75
CA LEU A 19 -13.31 -3.18 14.17
C LEU A 19 -13.76 -2.16 15.21
N THR A 20 -14.28 -2.63 16.35
CA THR A 20 -14.71 -1.73 17.45
C THR A 20 -13.56 -0.85 17.95
N LYS A 21 -12.34 -1.41 18.09
CA LYS A 21 -11.16 -0.63 18.50
C LYS A 21 -10.75 0.40 17.46
N CYS A 22 -10.82 0.05 16.18
CA CYS A 22 -10.55 0.94 15.07
C CYS A 22 -11.51 2.14 15.09
N ILE A 23 -12.82 1.88 15.10
CA ILE A 23 -13.88 2.91 15.12
C ILE A 23 -13.71 3.85 16.30
N TYR A 24 -13.53 3.31 17.53
CA TYR A 24 -13.32 4.15 18.71
C TYR A 24 -12.08 5.02 18.62
N SER A 25 -11.01 4.56 17.96
CA SER A 25 -9.78 5.37 17.78
C SER A 25 -10.03 6.61 16.92
N VAL A 26 -10.94 6.51 15.95
CA VAL A 26 -11.35 7.66 15.10
C VAL A 26 -12.33 8.55 15.87
N LEU A 27 -13.32 7.98 16.55
CA LEU A 27 -14.29 8.78 17.30
C LEU A 27 -13.66 9.54 18.47
N ALA A 28 -12.53 9.06 19.00
CA ALA A 28 -11.79 9.68 20.10
C ALA A 28 -10.77 10.75 19.63
N GLN A 29 -10.69 11.08 18.34
CA GLN A 29 -9.77 12.09 17.85
C GLN A 29 -10.00 13.46 18.51
N THR A 30 -8.91 14.22 18.76
CA THR A 30 -8.97 15.60 19.29
C THR A 30 -9.62 16.55 18.29
N TYR A 31 -9.32 16.40 17.01
CA TYR A 31 -9.99 17.12 15.93
C TYR A 31 -11.42 16.61 15.76
N ARG A 32 -12.43 17.51 15.88
CA ARG A 32 -13.84 17.12 15.92
C ARG A 32 -14.60 17.27 14.60
N GLN A 33 -14.07 18.04 13.65
CA GLN A 33 -14.71 18.31 12.36
C GLN A 33 -14.44 17.18 11.36
N PHE A 34 -14.99 16.00 11.61
CA PHE A 34 -14.87 14.86 10.69
C PHE A 34 -16.19 14.11 10.55
N ILE A 35 -16.28 13.35 9.46
CA ILE A 35 -17.24 12.27 9.28
C ILE A 35 -16.47 10.96 9.10
N LEU A 36 -16.94 9.90 9.76
CA LEU A 36 -16.40 8.55 9.63
C LEU A 36 -17.31 7.75 8.70
N ILE A 37 -16.76 7.27 7.60
CA ILE A 37 -17.45 6.49 6.58
C ILE A 37 -16.95 5.04 6.68
N LEU A 38 -17.83 4.15 7.14
CA LEU A 38 -17.60 2.71 7.23
C LEU A 38 -18.19 2.06 5.99
N VAL A 39 -17.37 1.49 5.12
CA VAL A 39 -17.83 0.80 3.92
C VAL A 39 -17.73 -0.70 4.15
N ASP A 40 -18.85 -1.32 4.49
CA ASP A 40 -18.96 -2.77 4.64
C ASP A 40 -19.06 -3.43 3.26
N ASP A 41 -18.00 -4.11 2.88
CA ASP A 41 -17.85 -4.78 1.59
C ASP A 41 -18.42 -6.22 1.62
N GLY A 42 -19.68 -6.33 2.06
CA GLY A 42 -20.40 -7.60 2.08
C GLY A 42 -19.87 -8.59 3.13
N SER A 43 -19.58 -8.12 4.35
CA SER A 43 -19.14 -8.99 5.44
C SER A 43 -20.14 -10.09 5.75
N THR A 44 -19.63 -11.29 6.01
CA THR A 44 -20.40 -12.48 6.41
C THR A 44 -20.33 -12.73 7.92
N ASP A 45 -19.51 -11.96 8.65
CA ASP A 45 -19.45 -11.94 10.11
C ASP A 45 -20.25 -10.74 10.68
N ASP A 46 -20.14 -10.49 12.00
CA ASP A 46 -20.84 -9.39 12.67
C ASP A 46 -20.38 -7.98 12.25
N SER A 47 -19.41 -7.84 11.32
CA SER A 47 -18.80 -6.54 10.99
C SER A 47 -19.81 -5.55 10.44
N GLY A 48 -20.70 -5.96 9.52
CA GLY A 48 -21.76 -5.11 8.98
C GLY A 48 -22.73 -4.59 10.07
N ALA A 49 -23.19 -5.48 10.94
CA ALA A 49 -24.06 -5.10 12.07
C ALA A 49 -23.37 -4.13 13.05
N ILE A 50 -22.06 -4.26 13.23
CA ILE A 50 -21.26 -3.33 14.05
C ILE A 50 -21.23 -1.96 13.39
N CYS A 51 -20.96 -1.86 12.07
CA CYS A 51 -20.97 -0.59 11.34
C CYS A 51 -22.30 0.13 11.52
N GLU A 52 -23.42 -0.56 11.33
CA GLU A 52 -24.77 -0.04 11.51
C GLU A 52 -25.04 0.44 12.93
N SER A 53 -24.63 -0.36 13.93
CA SER A 53 -24.78 0.01 15.35
C SER A 53 -24.02 1.31 15.72
N PHE A 54 -22.87 1.58 15.09
CA PHE A 54 -22.15 2.83 15.32
C PHE A 54 -22.80 4.01 14.59
N ALA A 55 -23.29 3.82 13.37
CA ALA A 55 -24.00 4.85 12.61
C ALA A 55 -25.28 5.32 13.34
N GLN A 56 -26.00 4.39 13.98
CA GLN A 56 -27.19 4.72 14.78
C GLN A 56 -26.87 5.50 16.07
N LYS A 57 -25.65 5.36 16.63
CA LYS A 57 -25.27 5.94 17.92
C LYS A 57 -24.53 7.26 17.82
N ASP A 58 -23.82 7.52 16.74
CA ASP A 58 -23.01 8.72 16.57
C ASP A 58 -23.28 9.36 15.19
N PRO A 59 -23.83 10.60 15.15
CA PRO A 59 -24.21 11.26 13.90
C PRO A 59 -23.01 11.58 12.99
N ARG A 60 -21.79 11.40 13.48
CA ARG A 60 -20.58 11.54 12.66
C ARG A 60 -20.23 10.26 11.91
N VAL A 61 -20.96 9.15 12.12
CA VAL A 61 -20.70 7.87 11.47
C VAL A 61 -21.73 7.61 10.39
N LEU A 62 -21.26 7.28 9.19
CA LEU A 62 -22.05 6.78 8.08
C LEU A 62 -21.64 5.34 7.79
N ALA A 63 -22.59 4.42 7.74
CA ALA A 63 -22.38 3.06 7.25
C ALA A 63 -22.91 2.95 5.82
N ILE A 64 -22.10 2.35 4.94
CA ILE A 64 -22.45 2.03 3.55
C ILE A 64 -22.24 0.53 3.39
N HIS A 65 -23.25 -0.18 2.88
CA HIS A 65 -23.17 -1.61 2.61
C HIS A 65 -23.15 -1.87 1.11
N GLN A 66 -22.27 -2.74 0.66
CA GLN A 66 -22.19 -3.17 -0.74
C GLN A 66 -21.97 -4.68 -0.84
N ILE A 67 -22.23 -5.25 -2.00
CA ILE A 67 -21.80 -6.61 -2.33
C ILE A 67 -20.27 -6.60 -2.38
N ASN A 68 -19.62 -7.68 -1.89
CA ASN A 68 -18.16 -7.79 -1.90
C ASN A 68 -17.57 -7.57 -3.30
N LYS A 69 -16.75 -6.55 -3.43
CA LYS A 69 -16.01 -6.15 -4.64
C LYS A 69 -14.53 -5.91 -4.38
N GLY A 70 -14.09 -6.18 -3.15
CA GLY A 70 -12.71 -5.97 -2.71
C GLY A 70 -12.42 -4.58 -2.18
N CYS A 71 -11.26 -4.46 -1.52
CA CYS A 71 -10.85 -3.27 -0.77
C CYS A 71 -10.75 -2.01 -1.64
N VAL A 72 -10.33 -2.16 -2.90
CA VAL A 72 -10.25 -1.05 -3.88
C VAL A 72 -11.61 -0.41 -4.08
N GLU A 73 -12.62 -1.22 -4.43
CA GLU A 73 -13.97 -0.73 -4.69
C GLU A 73 -14.65 -0.21 -3.41
N ALA A 74 -14.38 -0.81 -2.25
CA ALA A 74 -14.86 -0.29 -0.99
C ALA A 74 -14.29 1.11 -0.68
N ARG A 75 -13.00 1.34 -0.91
CA ARG A 75 -12.40 2.67 -0.77
C ARG A 75 -13.00 3.66 -1.78
N LYS A 76 -13.20 3.25 -3.04
CA LYS A 76 -13.84 4.09 -4.07
C LYS A 76 -15.27 4.47 -3.66
N THR A 77 -16.08 3.52 -3.21
CA THR A 77 -17.43 3.80 -2.69
C THR A 77 -17.39 4.86 -1.59
N GLY A 78 -16.43 4.76 -0.67
CA GLY A 78 -16.23 5.79 0.38
C GLY A 78 -15.84 7.15 -0.18
N ILE A 79 -14.87 7.21 -1.12
CA ILE A 79 -14.39 8.44 -1.75
C ILE A 79 -15.53 9.15 -2.49
N PHE A 80 -16.30 8.43 -3.30
CA PHE A 80 -17.36 8.99 -4.14
C PHE A 80 -18.71 9.18 -3.41
N SER A 81 -18.79 8.88 -2.11
CA SER A 81 -19.99 9.17 -1.33
C SER A 81 -20.21 10.67 -1.17
N ASP A 82 -21.47 11.11 -1.17
CA ASP A 82 -21.84 12.52 -0.96
C ASP A 82 -21.21 13.08 0.31
N ALA A 83 -21.14 12.27 1.36
CA ALA A 83 -20.56 12.66 2.64
C ALA A 83 -19.06 12.99 2.54
N ALA A 84 -18.29 12.20 1.76
CA ALA A 84 -16.88 12.47 1.51
C ALA A 84 -16.68 13.68 0.61
N GLN A 85 -17.50 13.82 -0.43
CA GLN A 85 -17.41 14.96 -1.37
C GLN A 85 -17.71 16.32 -0.74
N THR A 86 -18.40 16.36 0.42
CA THR A 86 -18.59 17.62 1.19
C THR A 86 -17.41 17.94 2.11
N ALA A 87 -16.45 17.03 2.29
CA ALA A 87 -15.27 17.26 3.10
C ALA A 87 -14.14 17.93 2.27
N LYS A 88 -13.31 18.77 2.91
CA LYS A 88 -12.12 19.33 2.26
C LYS A 88 -11.01 18.30 2.09
N TYR A 89 -10.94 17.34 3.02
CA TYR A 89 -9.89 16.33 3.05
C TYR A 89 -10.46 14.93 3.25
N ILE A 90 -9.74 13.95 2.71
CA ILE A 90 -9.98 12.50 2.93
C ILE A 90 -8.75 11.89 3.60
N ALA A 91 -8.99 11.02 4.59
CA ALA A 91 -8.00 10.14 5.22
C ALA A 91 -8.51 8.69 5.20
N PHE A 92 -7.59 7.72 5.17
CA PHE A 92 -7.91 6.30 5.20
C PHE A 92 -7.41 5.64 6.48
N CYS A 93 -8.15 4.64 6.95
CA CYS A 93 -7.71 3.76 8.01
C CYS A 93 -8.18 2.33 7.72
N ASP A 94 -7.30 1.34 7.85
CA ASP A 94 -7.68 -0.05 7.69
C ASP A 94 -8.45 -0.53 8.93
N SER A 95 -9.46 -1.37 8.74
CA SER A 95 -10.42 -1.74 9.78
C SER A 95 -9.84 -2.50 10.97
N ASP A 96 -8.61 -3.02 10.86
CA ASP A 96 -7.92 -3.70 11.96
C ASP A 96 -6.79 -2.88 12.61
N ASP A 97 -6.60 -1.62 12.16
CA ASP A 97 -5.63 -0.66 12.66
C ASP A 97 -6.25 0.40 13.59
N THR A 98 -5.47 1.38 14.03
CA THR A 98 -5.97 2.48 14.87
C THR A 98 -5.22 3.77 14.61
N LEU A 99 -5.85 4.91 14.90
CA LEU A 99 -5.20 6.22 14.87
C LEU A 99 -4.73 6.64 16.28
N PRO A 100 -3.55 7.28 16.42
CA PRO A 100 -3.23 8.08 17.60
C PRO A 100 -4.29 9.16 17.84
N ARG A 101 -4.50 9.55 19.10
CA ARG A 101 -5.59 10.45 19.49
C ARG A 101 -5.56 11.83 18.82
N ASP A 102 -4.40 12.30 18.43
CA ASP A 102 -4.11 13.62 17.83
C ASP A 102 -3.75 13.55 16.35
N ALA A 103 -3.95 12.39 15.71
CA ALA A 103 -3.53 12.15 14.33
C ALA A 103 -4.18 13.10 13.32
N LEU A 104 -5.51 13.24 13.36
CA LEU A 104 -6.23 14.12 12.43
C LEU A 104 -5.87 15.59 12.65
N GLU A 105 -5.66 16.01 13.90
CA GLU A 105 -5.27 17.38 14.23
C GLU A 105 -3.88 17.70 13.67
N LYS A 106 -2.91 16.81 13.83
CA LYS A 106 -1.55 16.97 13.27
C LYS A 106 -1.56 17.08 11.76
N LEU A 107 -2.28 16.16 11.11
CA LEU A 107 -2.38 16.14 9.65
C LEU A 107 -3.05 17.40 9.10
N VAL A 108 -4.20 17.81 9.65
CA VAL A 108 -4.92 18.99 9.16
C VAL A 108 -4.18 20.29 9.46
N THR A 109 -3.52 20.38 10.63
CA THR A 109 -2.72 21.56 10.99
C THR A 109 -1.59 21.75 9.99
N ALA A 110 -0.87 20.69 9.62
CA ALA A 110 0.18 20.74 8.61
C ALA A 110 -0.40 21.10 7.21
N ALA A 111 -1.54 20.50 6.84
CA ALA A 111 -2.19 20.79 5.57
C ALA A 111 -2.60 22.26 5.43
N GLU A 112 -3.24 22.82 6.45
CA GLU A 112 -3.72 24.20 6.43
C GLU A 112 -2.56 25.22 6.49
N LYS A 113 -1.58 24.96 7.37
CA LYS A 113 -0.43 25.85 7.53
C LYS A 113 0.38 25.97 6.25
N GLU A 114 0.65 24.85 5.59
CA GLU A 114 1.49 24.80 4.40
C GLU A 114 0.69 24.83 3.08
N GLN A 115 -0.65 24.92 3.16
CA GLN A 115 -1.55 24.84 2.00
C GLN A 115 -1.28 23.60 1.14
N ALA A 116 -1.13 22.44 1.80
CA ALA A 116 -0.75 21.20 1.16
C ALA A 116 -1.94 20.49 0.51
N ASP A 117 -1.70 19.87 -0.65
CA ASP A 117 -2.66 18.96 -1.29
C ASP A 117 -2.62 17.57 -0.68
N CYS A 118 -1.44 17.18 -0.16
CA CYS A 118 -1.23 15.91 0.53
C CYS A 118 -0.31 16.11 1.73
N VAL A 119 -0.66 15.49 2.87
CA VAL A 119 0.22 15.40 4.05
C VAL A 119 0.48 13.94 4.35
N CYS A 120 1.74 13.58 4.57
CA CYS A 120 2.15 12.24 4.99
C CYS A 120 2.79 12.29 6.38
N GLY A 121 2.29 11.50 7.31
CA GLY A 121 2.87 11.34 8.63
C GLY A 121 3.51 9.98 8.83
N ASN A 122 4.19 9.82 9.97
CA ASN A 122 4.87 8.59 10.33
C ASN A 122 3.90 7.57 10.96
N MET A 123 4.36 6.33 11.08
CA MET A 123 3.61 5.26 11.74
C MET A 123 4.41 4.59 12.84
N ARG A 124 3.71 3.82 13.68
CA ARG A 124 4.33 2.84 14.58
C ARG A 124 3.69 1.47 14.41
N ARG A 125 4.49 0.43 14.57
CA ARG A 125 4.02 -0.95 14.55
C ARG A 125 3.51 -1.37 15.92
N VAL A 126 2.34 -1.99 15.95
CA VAL A 126 1.73 -2.48 17.19
C VAL A 126 1.57 -3.99 17.10
N TYR A 127 2.17 -4.72 18.05
CA TYR A 127 1.99 -6.16 18.19
C TYR A 127 1.35 -6.47 19.52
N ARG A 128 0.12 -6.98 19.54
CA ARG A 128 -0.71 -7.18 20.75
C ARG A 128 -0.85 -5.87 21.53
N LYS A 129 -0.23 -5.77 22.73
CA LYS A 129 -0.18 -4.56 23.57
C LYS A 129 1.16 -3.85 23.55
N ILE A 130 2.13 -4.39 22.81
CA ILE A 130 3.50 -3.88 22.75
C ILE A 130 3.61 -2.96 21.52
N THR A 131 4.01 -1.73 21.76
CA THR A 131 4.37 -0.79 20.70
C THR A 131 5.84 -1.07 20.35
N ILE A 132 6.08 -1.50 19.11
CA ILE A 132 7.43 -1.63 18.59
C ILE A 132 7.77 -0.27 17.98
N PRO A 133 8.76 0.48 18.52
CA PRO A 133 9.22 1.68 17.87
C PRO A 133 9.70 1.30 16.48
N SER A 134 8.94 1.60 15.48
CA SER A 134 9.39 1.52 14.10
C SER A 134 9.13 2.88 13.50
N ARG A 135 10.20 3.60 13.28
CA ARG A 135 10.17 4.65 12.26
C ARG A 135 10.14 3.92 10.93
N PHE A 136 9.36 4.38 9.97
CA PHE A 136 9.73 4.09 8.60
C PHE A 136 11.18 4.57 8.48
N GLN A 137 12.08 3.65 8.17
CA GLN A 137 13.47 4.00 7.84
C GLN A 137 13.51 4.51 6.39
N SER A 138 12.49 5.22 5.99
CA SER A 138 12.45 5.90 4.71
C SER A 138 13.18 7.23 4.88
N PRO A 139 14.17 7.55 4.05
CA PRO A 139 14.82 8.85 4.07
C PRO A 139 13.83 10.01 4.02
N CYS A 140 12.73 9.85 3.30
CA CYS A 140 11.66 10.85 3.21
C CYS A 140 10.95 11.11 4.54
N LEU A 141 10.87 10.12 5.45
CA LEU A 141 10.18 10.24 6.73
C LEU A 141 11.12 10.46 7.92
N SER A 142 12.44 10.39 7.70
CA SER A 142 13.47 10.70 8.70
C SER A 142 13.75 12.21 8.71
N VAL A 143 12.71 13.00 8.99
CA VAL A 143 12.81 14.46 9.05
C VAL A 143 12.74 14.92 10.52
N ASP A 144 13.53 15.93 10.88
CA ASP A 144 13.53 16.52 12.22
C ASP A 144 12.38 17.51 12.43
N GLY A 145 11.71 17.91 11.34
CA GLY A 145 10.54 18.78 11.31
C GLY A 145 9.73 18.58 10.03
N PRO A 146 8.63 19.32 9.83
CA PRO A 146 7.85 19.27 8.60
C PRO A 146 8.71 19.62 7.38
N ARG A 147 8.72 18.77 6.36
CA ARG A 147 9.36 19.03 5.07
C ARG A 147 8.31 19.22 3.99
N VAL A 148 8.45 20.29 3.24
CA VAL A 148 7.55 20.67 2.14
C VAL A 148 8.22 20.36 0.81
N TYR A 149 7.52 19.63 -0.04
CA TYR A 149 7.94 19.29 -1.40
C TYR A 149 7.00 19.98 -2.40
N PRO A 150 7.46 20.94 -3.19
CA PRO A 150 6.73 21.43 -4.36
C PRO A 150 6.71 20.36 -5.46
N ASN A 151 5.81 20.49 -6.44
CA ASN A 151 5.60 19.47 -7.48
C ASN A 151 6.89 19.00 -8.17
N ALA A 152 7.80 19.89 -8.52
CA ALA A 152 9.06 19.52 -9.16
C ALA A 152 9.92 18.57 -8.27
N GLU A 153 9.99 18.83 -6.96
CA GLU A 153 10.70 17.96 -6.01
C GLU A 153 9.93 16.67 -5.75
N ILE A 154 8.58 16.71 -5.75
CA ILE A 154 7.77 15.49 -5.68
C ILE A 154 8.13 14.57 -6.83
N LEU A 155 8.20 15.07 -8.06
CA LEU A 155 8.51 14.25 -9.23
C LEU A 155 9.94 13.69 -9.20
N SER A 156 10.92 14.48 -8.78
CA SER A 156 12.33 14.10 -8.81
C SER A 156 12.78 13.26 -7.61
N GLU A 157 12.21 13.47 -6.41
CA GLU A 157 12.67 12.83 -5.16
C GLU A 157 11.68 11.80 -4.60
N VAL A 158 10.37 12.05 -4.72
CA VAL A 158 9.34 11.23 -4.07
C VAL A 158 8.73 10.22 -5.04
N TYR A 159 8.33 10.68 -6.22
CA TYR A 159 7.62 9.85 -7.20
C TYR A 159 8.44 8.68 -7.71
N VAL A 160 9.76 8.85 -7.81
CA VAL A 160 10.69 7.77 -8.17
C VAL A 160 10.60 6.56 -7.22
N SER A 161 10.19 6.78 -5.97
CA SER A 161 9.99 5.69 -4.99
C SER A 161 8.91 4.70 -5.41
N CYS A 162 8.00 5.11 -6.29
CA CYS A 162 6.96 4.24 -6.86
C CYS A 162 7.50 3.26 -7.91
N PHE A 163 8.75 3.42 -8.37
CA PHE A 163 9.35 2.67 -9.47
C PHE A 163 10.43 1.66 -9.03
N GLY A 164 10.30 1.08 -7.84
CA GLY A 164 11.18 0.02 -7.35
C GLY A 164 12.14 0.45 -6.24
N VAL A 165 12.11 1.72 -5.82
CA VAL A 165 12.83 2.23 -4.64
C VAL A 165 11.82 2.54 -3.55
N SER A 166 11.90 1.88 -2.40
CA SER A 166 10.89 1.98 -1.34
C SER A 166 11.16 3.13 -0.36
N ASP A 167 11.45 4.34 -0.84
CA ASP A 167 11.82 5.46 0.03
C ASP A 167 10.60 6.27 0.52
N TYR A 168 9.51 6.28 -0.23
CA TYR A 168 8.25 6.88 0.17
C TYR A 168 7.18 5.80 0.40
N PRO A 169 6.43 5.84 1.51
CA PRO A 169 5.39 4.86 1.78
C PRO A 169 4.19 5.06 0.85
N VAL A 170 3.96 4.11 -0.04
CA VAL A 170 2.87 4.18 -1.03
C VAL A 170 1.49 3.90 -0.45
N ASN A 171 1.40 3.35 0.77
CA ASN A 171 0.13 3.10 1.46
C ASN A 171 -0.77 4.33 1.52
N LEU A 172 -2.08 4.14 1.43
CA LEU A 172 -3.06 5.23 1.50
C LEU A 172 -3.29 5.74 2.92
N TRP A 173 -3.15 4.90 3.93
CA TRP A 173 -3.28 5.30 5.33
C TRP A 173 -2.09 6.13 5.84
N GLY A 174 -2.27 6.79 6.97
CA GLY A 174 -1.25 7.68 7.54
C GLY A 174 -1.04 8.97 6.74
N LYS A 175 -2.01 9.30 5.89
CA LYS A 175 -2.00 10.48 5.02
C LYS A 175 -3.33 11.22 5.07
N LEU A 176 -3.27 12.49 4.70
CA LEU A 176 -4.42 13.36 4.47
C LEU A 176 -4.32 13.91 3.04
N TYR A 177 -5.37 13.75 2.26
CA TYR A 177 -5.44 14.19 0.87
C TYR A 177 -6.51 15.26 0.70
N GLN A 178 -6.29 16.27 -0.12
CA GLN A 178 -7.39 17.09 -0.61
C GLN A 178 -8.39 16.19 -1.35
N THR A 179 -9.68 16.38 -1.09
CA THR A 179 -10.74 15.53 -1.64
C THR A 179 -10.71 15.51 -3.17
N GLU A 180 -10.56 16.67 -3.81
CA GLU A 180 -10.49 16.75 -5.26
C GLU A 180 -9.30 15.97 -5.85
N LEU A 181 -8.13 16.01 -5.21
CA LEU A 181 -6.93 15.29 -5.64
C LEU A 181 -7.16 13.78 -5.61
N ILE A 182 -7.60 13.23 -4.47
CA ILE A 182 -7.78 11.78 -4.33
C ILE A 182 -8.98 11.27 -5.13
N THR A 183 -10.02 12.08 -5.32
CA THR A 183 -11.17 11.74 -6.16
C THR A 183 -10.74 11.55 -7.61
N ARG A 184 -10.01 12.52 -8.20
CA ARG A 184 -9.48 12.40 -9.57
C ARG A 184 -8.53 11.21 -9.72
N ALA A 185 -7.63 11.01 -8.76
CA ALA A 185 -6.68 9.91 -8.79
C ALA A 185 -7.33 8.52 -8.63
N SER A 186 -8.55 8.46 -8.10
CA SER A 186 -9.31 7.22 -7.90
C SER A 186 -10.38 6.98 -8.97
N ASP A 187 -10.62 7.95 -9.85
CA ASP A 187 -11.58 7.86 -10.94
C ASP A 187 -11.01 7.11 -12.15
N PHE A 188 -10.76 5.82 -11.97
CA PHE A 188 -10.33 4.89 -13.03
C PHE A 188 -10.74 3.46 -12.66
N PRO A 189 -10.86 2.56 -13.64
CA PRO A 189 -11.10 1.15 -13.37
C PRO A 189 -9.97 0.56 -12.51
N PRO A 190 -10.27 -0.32 -11.55
CA PRO A 190 -9.23 -1.00 -10.79
C PRO A 190 -8.39 -1.85 -11.75
N ILE A 191 -7.06 -1.71 -11.66
CA ILE A 191 -6.10 -2.47 -12.48
C ILE A 191 -5.49 -3.63 -11.70
N VAL A 192 -5.78 -3.70 -10.41
CA VAL A 192 -5.32 -4.73 -9.49
C VAL A 192 -6.49 -5.24 -8.66
N GLU A 193 -6.48 -6.52 -8.32
CA GLU A 193 -7.55 -7.15 -7.53
C GLU A 193 -7.26 -7.10 -6.02
N PHE A 194 -6.01 -7.39 -5.61
CA PHE A 194 -5.64 -7.54 -4.19
C PHE A 194 -4.35 -6.88 -3.77
N MET A 195 -3.36 -6.76 -4.67
CA MET A 195 -2.01 -6.31 -4.30
C MET A 195 -1.58 -5.08 -5.10
N GLY A 196 -1.16 -4.04 -4.35
CA GLY A 196 -0.60 -2.84 -4.96
C GLY A 196 -1.63 -1.79 -5.33
N GLU A 197 -2.86 -1.89 -4.82
CA GLU A 197 -3.88 -0.87 -4.99
C GLU A 197 -3.40 0.50 -4.48
N ASP A 198 -2.75 0.51 -3.33
CA ASP A 198 -2.16 1.71 -2.74
C ASP A 198 -1.12 2.33 -3.68
N LEU A 199 -0.26 1.49 -4.28
CA LEU A 199 0.72 1.93 -5.25
C LEU A 199 0.07 2.47 -6.53
N SER A 200 -0.98 1.81 -7.03
CA SER A 200 -1.72 2.26 -8.21
C SER A 200 -2.31 3.66 -8.02
N VAL A 201 -2.84 3.95 -6.83
CA VAL A 201 -3.33 5.28 -6.47
C VAL A 201 -2.18 6.28 -6.29
N ALA A 202 -1.10 5.89 -5.59
CA ALA A 202 0.07 6.76 -5.40
C ALA A 202 0.71 7.19 -6.72
N LEU A 203 0.79 6.29 -7.70
CA LEU A 203 1.27 6.57 -9.07
C LEU A 203 0.44 7.66 -9.78
N ARG A 204 -0.81 7.88 -9.39
CA ARG A 204 -1.69 8.90 -9.96
C ARG A 204 -1.79 10.15 -9.10
N VAL A 205 -1.74 10.00 -7.78
CA VAL A 205 -1.82 11.12 -6.82
C VAL A 205 -0.56 11.99 -6.88
N LEU A 206 0.62 11.36 -6.83
CA LEU A 206 1.88 12.11 -6.67
C LEU A 206 2.16 13.09 -7.81
N PRO A 207 1.99 12.73 -9.10
CA PRO A 207 2.22 13.68 -10.20
C PRO A 207 1.26 14.87 -10.20
N GLU A 208 0.04 14.68 -9.72
CA GLU A 208 -0.99 15.71 -9.62
C GLU A 208 -0.86 16.58 -8.36
N THR A 209 -0.02 16.16 -7.41
CA THR A 209 0.18 16.88 -6.14
C THR A 209 1.06 18.10 -6.38
N ARG A 210 0.54 19.28 -6.09
CA ARG A 210 1.29 20.56 -6.20
C ARG A 210 2.21 20.74 -5.00
N ARG A 211 1.75 20.33 -3.81
CA ARG A 211 2.49 20.49 -2.55
C ARG A 211 2.23 19.30 -1.63
N LEU A 212 3.29 18.53 -1.37
CA LEU A 212 3.32 17.44 -0.40
C LEU A 212 4.03 17.93 0.87
N VAL A 213 3.45 17.65 2.02
CA VAL A 213 4.11 17.89 3.32
C VAL A 213 4.35 16.56 4.02
N ILE A 214 5.57 16.33 4.48
CA ILE A 214 5.93 15.17 5.30
C ILE A 214 6.18 15.66 6.71
N ILE A 215 5.48 15.08 7.69
CA ILE A 215 5.65 15.38 9.12
C ILE A 215 6.28 14.21 9.88
N PRO A 216 7.17 14.47 10.86
CA PRO A 216 7.81 13.40 11.63
C PRO A 216 6.86 12.71 12.61
N ASP A 217 5.69 13.28 12.82
CA ASP A 217 4.72 12.82 13.80
C ASP A 217 4.14 11.45 13.46
N VAL A 218 3.97 10.60 14.48
CA VAL A 218 3.25 9.35 14.34
C VAL A 218 1.75 9.64 14.30
N VAL A 219 1.13 9.33 13.16
CA VAL A 219 -0.31 9.53 12.90
C VAL A 219 -1.06 8.22 12.68
N TYR A 220 -0.35 7.09 12.66
CA TYR A 220 -0.93 5.79 12.38
C TYR A 220 -0.34 4.68 13.24
N ASN A 221 -1.18 3.75 13.72
CA ASN A 221 -0.78 2.57 14.47
C ASN A 221 -1.06 1.32 13.63
N TYR A 222 -0.04 0.85 12.92
CA TYR A 222 -0.13 -0.34 12.07
C TYR A 222 -0.05 -1.63 12.89
N ARG A 223 -1.04 -2.50 12.76
CA ARG A 223 -1.08 -3.79 13.44
C ARG A 223 -0.33 -4.87 12.67
N ILE A 224 0.67 -5.48 13.29
CA ILE A 224 1.40 -6.61 12.69
C ILE A 224 0.54 -7.88 12.73
N GLY A 225 0.51 -8.63 11.61
CA GLY A 225 -0.18 -9.92 11.49
C GLY A 225 -1.51 -9.89 10.75
N GLY A 226 -1.66 -8.98 9.81
CA GLY A 226 -2.79 -8.92 8.86
C GLY A 226 -2.76 -9.96 7.75
N GLY A 227 -3.62 -9.79 6.74
CA GLY A 227 -3.93 -10.78 5.70
C GLY A 227 -2.85 -11.10 4.66
N THR A 228 -1.75 -10.31 4.60
CA THR A 228 -0.69 -10.44 3.57
C THR A 228 0.20 -11.69 3.68
N SER A 229 -0.06 -12.61 4.62
CA SER A 229 0.71 -13.85 4.82
C SER A 229 0.10 -15.08 4.15
N LYS A 230 -1.00 -14.94 3.41
CA LYS A 230 -1.69 -16.03 2.72
C LYS A 230 -1.26 -16.13 1.26
N PHE A 231 -1.43 -17.29 0.65
CA PHE A 231 -1.28 -17.46 -0.80
C PHE A 231 -2.30 -16.58 -1.53
N MET A 232 -1.82 -15.74 -2.45
CA MET A 232 -2.63 -14.81 -3.23
C MET A 232 -2.49 -15.16 -4.73
N PRO A 233 -3.50 -15.81 -5.32
CA PRO A 233 -3.41 -16.34 -6.69
C PRO A 233 -3.22 -15.25 -7.75
N HIS A 234 -3.74 -14.04 -7.53
CA HIS A 234 -3.67 -12.91 -8.48
C HIS A 234 -2.46 -11.99 -8.29
N MET A 235 -1.56 -12.32 -7.35
CA MET A 235 -0.44 -11.43 -7.03
C MET A 235 0.45 -11.11 -8.24
N LEU A 236 0.79 -12.11 -9.05
CA LEU A 236 1.64 -11.88 -10.22
C LEU A 236 0.93 -10.99 -11.24
N ASP A 237 -0.33 -11.27 -11.54
CA ASP A 237 -1.14 -10.51 -12.51
C ASP A 237 -1.32 -9.05 -12.07
N ASP A 238 -1.54 -8.82 -10.77
CA ASP A 238 -1.60 -7.49 -10.18
C ASP A 238 -0.29 -6.72 -10.40
N PHE A 239 0.85 -7.35 -10.13
CA PHE A 239 2.15 -6.70 -10.33
C PHE A 239 2.52 -6.50 -11.81
N LEU A 240 2.11 -7.38 -12.71
CA LEU A 240 2.24 -7.18 -14.15
C LEU A 240 1.41 -5.98 -14.61
N SER A 241 0.19 -5.85 -14.10
CA SER A 241 -0.68 -4.69 -14.38
C SER A 241 -0.07 -3.38 -13.87
N LEU A 242 0.53 -3.39 -12.66
CA LEU A 242 1.27 -2.26 -12.13
C LEU A 242 2.52 -1.92 -12.96
N TYR A 243 3.24 -2.92 -13.45
CA TYR A 243 4.39 -2.71 -14.32
C TYR A 243 4.02 -1.99 -15.63
N ARG A 244 2.91 -2.41 -16.27
CA ARG A 244 2.37 -1.74 -17.46
C ARG A 244 1.99 -0.29 -17.14
N GLN A 245 1.30 -0.04 -16.03
CA GLN A 245 0.95 1.31 -15.60
C GLN A 245 2.19 2.18 -15.36
N LYS A 246 3.22 1.64 -14.70
CA LYS A 246 4.51 2.33 -14.51
C LYS A 246 5.18 2.70 -15.82
N LYS A 247 5.23 1.78 -16.79
CA LYS A 247 5.78 2.05 -18.13
C LYS A 247 5.06 3.20 -18.82
N GLU A 248 3.72 3.20 -18.78
CA GLU A 248 2.92 4.28 -19.37
C GLU A 248 3.19 5.61 -18.69
N LEU A 249 3.19 5.64 -17.36
CA LEU A 249 3.39 6.88 -16.59
C LEU A 249 4.83 7.40 -16.67
N ALA A 250 5.83 6.52 -16.75
CA ALA A 250 7.22 6.93 -16.95
C ALA A 250 7.45 7.67 -18.28
N GLN A 251 6.62 7.43 -19.30
CA GLN A 251 6.65 8.18 -20.56
C GLN A 251 6.02 9.56 -20.48
N ARG A 252 5.13 9.77 -19.51
CA ARG A 252 4.35 11.03 -19.37
C ARG A 252 5.00 12.03 -18.44
N HIS A 253 5.90 11.59 -17.57
CA HIS A 253 6.51 12.43 -16.54
C HIS A 253 8.04 12.38 -16.62
N PRO A 254 8.74 13.47 -16.24
CA PRO A 254 10.19 13.45 -16.12
C PRO A 254 10.63 12.37 -15.12
N MET A 255 11.44 11.42 -15.58
CA MET A 255 11.96 10.33 -14.76
C MET A 255 13.48 10.36 -14.70
N PRO A 256 14.11 9.88 -13.59
CA PRO A 256 15.53 9.63 -13.54
C PRO A 256 15.97 8.65 -14.62
N GLN A 257 17.20 8.80 -15.13
CA GLN A 257 17.75 7.94 -16.18
C GLN A 257 17.77 6.45 -15.85
N ASN A 258 17.77 6.10 -14.55
CA ASN A 258 17.82 4.72 -14.08
C ASN A 258 16.45 4.10 -13.78
N VAL A 259 15.33 4.76 -14.08
CA VAL A 259 13.98 4.28 -13.72
C VAL A 259 13.68 2.90 -14.30
N GLU A 260 14.04 2.65 -15.55
CA GLU A 260 13.84 1.35 -16.21
C GLU A 260 14.65 0.22 -15.55
N TYR A 261 15.89 0.53 -15.13
CA TYR A 261 16.70 -0.39 -14.35
C TYR A 261 16.04 -0.73 -13.00
N LEU A 262 15.52 0.27 -12.30
CA LEU A 262 14.82 0.06 -11.01
C LEU A 262 13.58 -0.80 -11.17
N MET A 263 12.79 -0.56 -12.21
CA MET A 263 11.63 -1.38 -12.55
C MET A 263 12.00 -2.82 -12.91
N ALA A 264 13.13 -3.02 -13.60
CA ALA A 264 13.63 -4.35 -13.95
C ALA A 264 14.09 -5.13 -12.70
N VAL A 265 14.79 -4.48 -11.77
CA VAL A 265 15.18 -5.06 -10.48
C VAL A 265 13.94 -5.43 -9.65
N GLU A 266 12.94 -4.55 -9.62
CA GLU A 266 11.66 -4.83 -8.94
C GLU A 266 10.97 -6.05 -9.54
N MET A 267 10.87 -6.15 -10.87
CA MET A 267 10.28 -7.29 -11.57
C MET A 267 10.97 -8.61 -11.22
N LYS A 268 12.29 -8.66 -11.22
CA LYS A 268 13.04 -9.83 -10.75
C LYS A 268 12.63 -10.24 -9.34
N ASN A 269 12.51 -9.27 -8.42
CA ASN A 269 12.13 -9.54 -7.03
C ASN A 269 10.67 -10.02 -6.89
N ILE A 270 9.78 -9.51 -7.74
CA ILE A 270 8.38 -9.96 -7.81
C ILE A 270 8.31 -11.41 -8.28
N VAL A 271 9.02 -11.76 -9.35
CA VAL A 271 9.11 -13.14 -9.86
C VAL A 271 9.56 -14.09 -8.75
N LEU A 272 10.66 -13.77 -8.07
CA LEU A 272 11.15 -14.60 -6.97
C LEU A 272 10.17 -14.71 -5.83
N SER A 273 9.47 -13.62 -5.48
CA SER A 273 8.48 -13.63 -4.39
C SER A 273 7.23 -14.44 -4.76
N TRP A 274 6.80 -14.38 -6.01
CA TRP A 274 5.72 -15.19 -6.53
C TRP A 274 6.08 -16.69 -6.47
N LEU A 275 7.21 -17.08 -7.03
CA LEU A 275 7.66 -18.47 -7.06
C LEU A 275 7.90 -19.01 -5.64
N GLU A 276 8.47 -18.19 -4.73
CA GLU A 276 8.58 -18.57 -3.30
C GLU A 276 7.20 -18.81 -2.68
N MET A 277 6.22 -17.98 -2.99
CA MET A 277 4.86 -18.14 -2.50
C MET A 277 4.19 -19.39 -3.08
N CYS A 278 4.39 -19.70 -4.36
CA CYS A 278 3.94 -20.96 -4.98
C CYS A 278 4.53 -22.17 -4.25
N ALA A 279 5.84 -22.21 -4.08
CA ALA A 279 6.56 -23.29 -3.42
C ALA A 279 6.12 -23.51 -1.94
N LEU A 280 5.79 -22.42 -1.23
CA LEU A 280 5.36 -22.48 0.18
C LEU A 280 3.86 -22.72 0.37
N SER A 281 3.06 -22.64 -0.68
CA SER A 281 1.60 -22.72 -0.62
C SER A 281 1.06 -24.13 -0.34
N GLY A 282 1.86 -25.17 -0.65
CA GLY A 282 1.42 -26.55 -0.69
C GLY A 282 0.48 -26.90 -1.85
N LYS A 283 0.27 -25.96 -2.80
CA LYS A 283 -0.58 -26.16 -3.98
C LYS A 283 0.20 -26.62 -5.22
N TYR A 284 1.51 -26.46 -5.20
CA TYR A 284 2.44 -26.82 -6.27
C TYR A 284 3.35 -27.93 -5.75
N ASP A 285 3.33 -29.10 -6.41
CA ASP A 285 4.39 -30.08 -6.29
C ASP A 285 5.63 -29.66 -7.12
N ASN A 286 6.68 -30.46 -7.12
CA ASN A 286 7.93 -30.11 -7.81
C ASN A 286 7.73 -29.94 -9.31
N ASP A 287 6.91 -30.76 -9.95
CA ASP A 287 6.68 -30.69 -11.40
C ASP A 287 5.82 -29.46 -11.76
N ALA A 288 4.75 -29.24 -11.00
CA ALA A 288 3.91 -28.04 -11.15
C ALA A 288 4.70 -26.73 -10.91
N LEU A 289 5.64 -26.71 -9.95
CA LEU A 289 6.49 -25.55 -9.70
C LEU A 289 7.45 -25.30 -10.87
N ARG A 290 8.04 -26.35 -11.45
CA ARG A 290 8.91 -26.24 -12.62
C ARG A 290 8.16 -25.72 -13.85
N GLU A 291 6.94 -26.19 -14.09
CA GLU A 291 6.10 -25.65 -15.16
C GLU A 291 5.71 -24.19 -14.89
N GLU A 292 5.44 -23.82 -13.65
CA GLU A 292 5.18 -22.44 -13.29
C GLU A 292 6.41 -21.53 -13.51
N ILE A 293 7.63 -22.01 -13.21
CA ILE A 293 8.88 -21.26 -13.52
C ILE A 293 8.95 -21.01 -15.04
N LYS A 294 8.73 -22.02 -15.89
CA LYS A 294 8.74 -21.86 -17.34
C LYS A 294 7.69 -20.86 -17.80
N ARG A 295 6.45 -20.98 -17.29
CA ARG A 295 5.37 -20.07 -17.62
C ARG A 295 5.72 -18.62 -17.30
N VAL A 296 6.26 -18.39 -16.10
CA VAL A 296 6.61 -17.05 -15.62
C VAL A 296 7.75 -16.46 -16.45
N CYS A 297 8.81 -17.24 -16.76
CA CYS A 297 9.92 -16.78 -17.59
C CYS A 297 9.49 -16.40 -19.02
N GLY A 298 8.41 -16.98 -19.54
CA GLY A 298 7.88 -16.67 -20.88
C GLY A 298 6.87 -15.50 -20.91
N ILE A 299 6.64 -14.81 -19.80
CA ILE A 299 5.77 -13.62 -19.78
C ILE A 299 6.52 -12.42 -20.37
N LEU A 300 5.89 -11.74 -21.34
CA LEU A 300 6.49 -10.66 -22.12
C LEU A 300 7.11 -9.56 -21.25
N GLU A 301 6.38 -9.08 -20.25
CA GLU A 301 6.85 -8.00 -19.35
C GLU A 301 8.06 -8.43 -18.52
N ILE A 302 8.15 -9.71 -18.18
CA ILE A 302 9.28 -10.27 -17.43
C ILE A 302 10.49 -10.41 -18.37
N GLU A 303 10.29 -10.92 -19.60
CA GLU A 303 11.34 -10.99 -20.61
C GLU A 303 11.91 -9.60 -20.94
N GLU A 304 11.05 -8.60 -21.14
CA GLU A 304 11.48 -7.22 -21.37
C GLU A 304 12.31 -6.68 -20.19
N ALA A 305 11.83 -6.87 -18.96
CA ALA A 305 12.51 -6.39 -17.76
C ALA A 305 13.91 -7.01 -17.60
N VAL A 306 14.05 -8.34 -17.74
CA VAL A 306 15.35 -9.01 -17.55
C VAL A 306 16.34 -8.76 -18.68
N ARG A 307 15.89 -8.26 -19.83
CA ARG A 307 16.70 -7.85 -20.99
C ARG A 307 17.02 -6.36 -21.02
N GLN A 308 16.53 -5.58 -20.07
CA GLN A 308 16.83 -4.16 -19.98
C GLN A 308 18.35 -3.93 -19.91
N ARG A 309 18.85 -3.00 -20.73
CA ARG A 309 20.29 -2.84 -20.99
C ARG A 309 21.13 -2.67 -19.73
N ASP A 310 20.80 -1.68 -18.91
CA ASP A 310 21.58 -1.38 -17.70
C ASP A 310 21.49 -2.54 -16.69
N PHE A 311 20.39 -3.29 -16.70
CA PHE A 311 20.20 -4.45 -15.84
C PHE A 311 21.09 -5.61 -16.30
N VAL A 312 21.21 -5.83 -17.60
CA VAL A 312 22.14 -6.83 -18.16
C VAL A 312 23.59 -6.46 -17.86
N GLU A 313 23.96 -5.19 -18.00
CA GLU A 313 25.33 -4.71 -17.73
C GLU A 313 25.71 -4.85 -16.24
N LYS A 314 24.77 -4.51 -15.31
CA LYS A 314 25.01 -4.55 -13.85
C LYS A 314 24.87 -5.94 -13.23
N GLU A 315 23.98 -6.78 -13.76
CA GLU A 315 23.76 -8.16 -13.31
C GLU A 315 23.92 -9.15 -14.49
N PRO A 316 25.10 -9.35 -15.06
CA PRO A 316 25.29 -10.17 -16.25
C PRO A 316 25.06 -11.67 -16.01
N THR A 317 25.09 -12.10 -14.74
CA THR A 317 24.96 -13.52 -14.33
C THR A 317 23.87 -13.67 -13.25
N GLY A 318 23.75 -14.86 -12.67
CA GLY A 318 22.83 -15.15 -11.56
C GLY A 318 21.37 -15.22 -11.98
N ILE A 319 20.48 -14.89 -11.04
CA ILE A 319 19.04 -15.15 -11.19
C ILE A 319 18.41 -14.35 -12.36
N ARG A 320 18.86 -13.13 -12.66
CA ARG A 320 18.42 -12.36 -13.82
C ARG A 320 18.66 -13.14 -15.12
N LYS A 321 19.88 -13.67 -15.29
CA LYS A 321 20.27 -14.45 -16.48
C LYS A 321 19.47 -15.77 -16.52
N ALA A 322 19.32 -16.44 -15.40
CA ALA A 322 18.55 -17.67 -15.32
C ALA A 322 17.08 -17.48 -15.74
N ILE A 323 16.43 -16.36 -15.34
CA ILE A 323 15.09 -16.00 -15.81
C ILE A 323 15.12 -15.76 -17.33
N GLN A 324 16.10 -15.01 -17.85
CA GLN A 324 16.24 -14.71 -19.28
C GLN A 324 16.41 -15.97 -20.14
N GLU A 325 17.15 -16.98 -19.63
CA GLU A 325 17.47 -18.24 -20.31
C GLU A 325 16.50 -19.37 -19.97
N THR A 326 15.53 -19.12 -19.08
CA THR A 326 14.58 -20.12 -18.55
C THR A 326 15.33 -21.32 -17.92
N ASP A 327 16.41 -21.03 -17.18
CA ASP A 327 17.19 -22.04 -16.46
C ASP A 327 16.43 -22.46 -15.19
N VAL A 328 15.53 -23.43 -15.38
CA VAL A 328 14.62 -23.94 -14.32
C VAL A 328 15.39 -24.49 -13.12
N GLU A 329 16.50 -25.19 -13.37
CA GLU A 329 17.29 -25.81 -12.30
C GLU A 329 17.98 -24.77 -11.42
N PHE A 330 18.58 -23.75 -12.04
CA PHE A 330 19.18 -22.64 -11.31
C PHE A 330 18.16 -21.87 -10.49
N ILE A 331 16.96 -21.58 -11.05
CA ILE A 331 15.90 -20.85 -10.38
C ILE A 331 15.37 -21.66 -9.20
N ASP A 332 15.14 -22.97 -9.37
CA ASP A 332 14.64 -23.88 -8.32
C ASP A 332 15.63 -23.94 -7.13
N ASN A 333 16.93 -24.10 -7.41
CA ASN A 333 17.97 -24.07 -6.39
C ASN A 333 18.01 -22.72 -5.64
N ALA A 334 17.95 -21.60 -6.35
CA ALA A 334 17.91 -20.27 -5.74
C ALA A 334 16.68 -20.06 -4.85
N LEU A 335 15.52 -20.63 -5.22
CA LEU A 335 14.31 -20.61 -4.39
C LEU A 335 14.49 -21.43 -3.11
N LEU A 336 15.08 -22.61 -3.19
CA LEU A 336 15.37 -23.46 -2.02
C LEU A 336 16.28 -22.73 -1.02
N GLU A 337 17.35 -22.09 -1.49
CA GLU A 337 18.25 -21.29 -0.65
C GLU A 337 17.51 -20.11 0.01
N ARG A 338 16.69 -19.39 -0.74
CA ARG A 338 15.89 -18.27 -0.22
C ARG A 338 14.89 -18.71 0.85
N ILE A 339 14.20 -19.84 0.64
CA ILE A 339 13.27 -20.44 1.60
C ILE A 339 14.00 -20.89 2.87
N ALA A 340 15.17 -21.53 2.73
CA ALA A 340 16.00 -21.94 3.85
C ALA A 340 16.46 -20.75 4.70
N ALA A 341 16.96 -19.69 4.06
CA ALA A 341 17.35 -18.43 4.71
C ALA A 341 16.16 -17.77 5.43
N GLY A 342 14.98 -17.77 4.84
CA GLY A 342 13.74 -17.27 5.43
C GLY A 342 13.31 -18.05 6.67
N LYS A 343 13.41 -19.39 6.65
CA LYS A 343 13.16 -20.27 7.82
C LYS A 343 14.16 -19.98 8.94
N TYR A 344 15.43 -19.81 8.63
CA TYR A 344 16.48 -19.51 9.61
C TYR A 344 16.24 -18.15 10.29
N ARG A 345 15.89 -17.11 9.54
CA ARG A 345 15.52 -15.78 10.09
C ARG A 345 14.29 -15.86 11.02
N ARG A 346 13.29 -16.70 10.69
CA ARG A 346 12.11 -16.91 11.56
C ARG A 346 12.47 -17.66 12.83
N LEU A 347 13.38 -18.63 12.75
CA LEU A 347 13.88 -19.39 13.91
C LEU A 347 14.67 -18.47 14.87
N ILE A 348 15.59 -17.67 14.35
CA ILE A 348 16.34 -16.67 15.13
C ILE A 348 15.38 -15.67 15.80
N LYS A 349 14.38 -15.17 15.08
CA LYS A 349 13.36 -14.29 15.66
C LYS A 349 12.49 -14.96 16.73
N LYS A 350 12.36 -16.29 16.72
CA LYS A 350 11.69 -17.05 17.79
C LYS A 350 12.60 -17.29 19.01
N LEU A 351 13.91 -17.44 18.79
CA LEU A 351 14.89 -17.64 19.86
C LEU A 351 15.26 -16.34 20.58
N LEU A 352 15.09 -15.17 19.90
CA LEU A 352 15.31 -13.84 20.47
C LEU A 352 14.04 -13.24 21.11
N LYS A 353 12.96 -14.01 21.23
CA LYS A 353 11.72 -13.72 21.94
C LYS A 353 11.61 -14.51 23.23
#